data_677224706e7c811bd9dbc4402dc62235
#
_entry.id   677224706e7c811bd9dbc4402dc62235
#
_cell.length_a   1.000
_cell.length_b   1.000
_cell.length_c   1.000
_cell.angle_alpha   90.00
_cell.angle_beta   90.00
_cell.angle_gamma   90.00
#
_symmetry.space_group_name_H-M   'P 1'
#
loop_
_entity.id
_entity.type
_entity.pdbx_description
1 polymer ?
#
loop_
_entity_poly.entity_id
_entity_poly.type
_entity_poly.pdbx_seq_one_letter_code
_entity_poly.pdbx_strand_id
1 'polypeptide(L)'
;IISKTAEYFKNKGVVLPLISELCEPHSINGEIINKLKSVDKNEIDPLNLFRVHWFNNRDHSSFSQVPEHIVLPNEITGVDAKIIVNIGRLFPLITAHKVLAAYGCLLPRILNGTFDYENHKAVWPSTGNYCRGGVAISRILGLKSVAILPEGMSKERFEWLEKWVEDKNDIIKTTGTESNVKEIYDACNELKK
;
A
#
# COMPACT_ATOMS: atom_id res chain seq x y z
N ILE A 1 -12.06 1.24 21.17
CA ILE A 1 -11.56 1.44 19.81
C ILE A 1 -11.58 0.10 19.05
N ILE A 2 -10.84 -0.95 19.49
CA ILE A 2 -10.68 -2.22 18.75
C ILE A 2 -12.03 -2.84 18.35
N SER A 3 -12.97 -3.01 19.28
CA SER A 3 -14.28 -3.61 19.02
C SER A 3 -15.10 -2.82 17.99
N LYS A 4 -15.07 -1.47 18.09
CA LYS A 4 -15.73 -0.59 17.12
C LYS A 4 -15.10 -0.72 15.72
N THR A 5 -13.77 -0.79 15.65
CA THR A 5 -13.05 -0.94 14.39
C THR A 5 -13.33 -2.30 13.74
N ALA A 6 -13.41 -3.37 14.55
CA ALA A 6 -13.78 -4.70 14.05
C ALA A 6 -15.19 -4.73 13.49
N GLU A 7 -16.15 -4.09 14.16
CA GLU A 7 -17.54 -3.96 13.67
C GLU A 7 -17.60 -3.11 12.39
N TYR A 8 -16.87 -2.00 12.33
CA TYR A 8 -16.77 -1.18 11.13
C TYR A 8 -16.26 -1.99 9.92
N PHE A 9 -15.17 -2.73 10.08
CA PHE A 9 -14.63 -3.57 9.00
C PHE A 9 -15.60 -4.68 8.59
N LYS A 10 -16.26 -5.32 9.56
CA LYS A 10 -17.31 -6.32 9.28
C LYS A 10 -18.43 -5.73 8.43
N ASN A 11 -18.91 -4.54 8.76
CA ASN A 11 -19.97 -3.85 8.04
C ASN A 11 -19.53 -3.40 6.63
N LYS A 12 -18.24 -3.15 6.43
CA LYS A 12 -17.65 -2.82 5.14
C LYS A 12 -17.23 -4.05 4.32
N GLY A 13 -17.40 -5.26 4.85
CA GLY A 13 -16.93 -6.49 4.19
C GLY A 13 -15.41 -6.61 4.12
N VAL A 14 -14.68 -5.86 4.96
CA VAL A 14 -13.21 -5.90 5.00
C VAL A 14 -12.77 -7.09 5.84
N VAL A 15 -12.00 -7.99 5.23
CA VAL A 15 -11.28 -9.07 5.90
C VAL A 15 -9.79 -8.77 5.82
N LEU A 16 -9.13 -8.73 6.97
CA LEU A 16 -7.69 -8.44 7.03
C LEU A 16 -6.90 -9.74 6.85
N PRO A 17 -6.01 -9.85 5.83
CA PRO A 17 -5.10 -10.97 5.75
C PRO A 17 -4.13 -10.98 6.93
N LEU A 18 -3.83 -12.16 7.43
CA LEU A 18 -2.78 -12.36 8.44
C LEU A 18 -1.41 -12.14 7.79
N ILE A 19 -0.44 -11.68 8.56
CA ILE A 19 0.95 -11.55 8.06
C ILE A 19 1.49 -12.91 7.61
N SER A 20 1.13 -14.00 8.30
CA SER A 20 1.48 -15.38 7.89
C SER A 20 0.91 -15.73 6.52
N GLU A 21 -0.34 -15.33 6.22
CA GLU A 21 -0.95 -15.55 4.89
C GLU A 21 -0.25 -14.73 3.79
N LEU A 22 0.25 -13.54 4.11
CA LEU A 22 1.03 -12.74 3.15
C LEU A 22 2.44 -13.29 2.95
N CYS A 23 3.01 -13.98 3.93
CA CYS A 23 4.28 -14.69 3.81
C CYS A 23 4.14 -16.03 3.08
N GLU A 24 3.02 -16.71 3.25
CA GLU A 24 2.69 -18.01 2.67
C GLU A 24 1.32 -17.97 1.99
N PRO A 25 1.18 -17.29 0.81
CA PRO A 25 -0.13 -17.03 0.20
C PRO A 25 -0.92 -18.29 -0.20
N HIS A 26 -0.25 -19.43 -0.32
CA HIS A 26 -0.91 -20.71 -0.54
C HIS A 26 -1.76 -21.18 0.67
N SER A 27 -1.57 -20.56 1.85
CA SER A 27 -2.39 -20.81 3.05
C SER A 27 -3.70 -20.00 3.06
N ILE A 28 -3.86 -19.04 2.15
CA ILE A 28 -5.08 -18.22 2.04
C ILE A 28 -6.26 -19.13 1.67
N ASN A 29 -7.40 -18.90 2.32
CA ASN A 29 -8.62 -19.68 2.07
C ASN A 29 -8.98 -19.70 0.58
N GLY A 30 -9.27 -20.89 0.04
CA GLY A 30 -9.60 -21.09 -1.37
C GLY A 30 -10.82 -20.30 -1.85
N GLU A 31 -11.78 -19.99 -0.99
CA GLU A 31 -12.93 -19.15 -1.33
C GLU A 31 -12.49 -17.70 -1.61
N ILE A 32 -11.55 -17.18 -0.83
CA ILE A 32 -10.97 -15.85 -1.04
C ILE A 32 -10.21 -15.84 -2.37
N ILE A 33 -9.36 -16.84 -2.62
CA ILE A 33 -8.62 -16.98 -3.88
C ILE A 33 -9.57 -17.02 -5.08
N ASN A 34 -10.69 -17.75 -4.98
CA ASN A 34 -11.66 -17.81 -6.06
C ASN A 34 -12.35 -16.46 -6.31
N LYS A 35 -12.71 -15.74 -5.26
CA LYS A 35 -13.27 -14.37 -5.39
C LYS A 35 -12.28 -13.39 -6.01
N LEU A 36 -10.99 -13.49 -5.66
CA LEU A 36 -9.93 -12.66 -6.23
C LEU A 36 -9.86 -12.74 -7.75
N LYS A 37 -10.18 -13.87 -8.36
CA LYS A 37 -10.13 -14.02 -9.83
C LYS A 37 -11.04 -13.05 -10.59
N SER A 38 -12.11 -12.56 -9.96
CA SER A 38 -13.08 -11.63 -10.55
C SER A 38 -12.79 -10.15 -10.20
N VAL A 39 -11.79 -9.87 -9.36
CA VAL A 39 -11.43 -8.52 -8.92
C VAL A 39 -10.19 -8.03 -9.66
N ASP A 40 -10.27 -6.88 -10.33
CA ASP A 40 -9.10 -6.24 -10.93
C ASP A 40 -8.11 -5.82 -9.83
N LYS A 41 -6.81 -6.03 -10.06
CA LYS A 41 -5.77 -5.71 -9.08
C LYS A 41 -5.66 -4.23 -8.74
N ASN A 42 -6.19 -3.34 -9.56
CA ASN A 42 -6.16 -1.88 -9.36
C ASN A 42 -7.51 -1.34 -8.88
N GLU A 43 -8.50 -2.21 -8.66
CA GLU A 43 -9.81 -1.83 -8.15
C GLU A 43 -9.77 -1.53 -6.65
N ILE A 44 -10.63 -0.60 -6.20
CA ILE A 44 -10.84 -0.30 -4.78
C ILE A 44 -11.71 -1.39 -4.19
N ASP A 45 -11.12 -2.55 -3.95
CA ASP A 45 -11.78 -3.71 -3.38
C ASP A 45 -10.94 -4.27 -2.21
N PRO A 46 -11.56 -4.53 -1.03
CA PRO A 46 -10.85 -5.10 0.13
C PRO A 46 -10.13 -6.41 -0.14
N LEU A 47 -10.60 -7.22 -1.09
CA LEU A 47 -9.93 -8.46 -1.48
C LEU A 47 -8.51 -8.23 -2.00
N ASN A 48 -8.22 -7.04 -2.56
CA ASN A 48 -6.86 -6.71 -2.99
C ASN A 48 -5.83 -6.66 -1.85
N LEU A 49 -6.26 -6.64 -0.58
CA LEU A 49 -5.37 -6.82 0.57
C LEU A 49 -4.66 -8.18 0.52
N PHE A 50 -5.32 -9.22 0.02
CA PHE A 50 -4.76 -10.57 -0.12
C PHE A 50 -3.75 -10.70 -1.27
N ARG A 51 -3.53 -9.63 -2.06
CA ARG A 51 -2.47 -9.52 -3.07
C ARG A 51 -1.29 -8.66 -2.60
N VAL A 52 -1.29 -8.19 -1.36
CA VAL A 52 -0.25 -7.31 -0.80
C VAL A 52 0.95 -8.15 -0.34
N HIS A 53 1.55 -8.89 -1.28
CA HIS A 53 2.73 -9.75 -1.07
C HIS A 53 3.52 -9.93 -2.37
N TRP A 54 4.71 -10.55 -2.30
CA TRP A 54 5.62 -10.74 -3.42
C TRP A 54 5.28 -11.90 -4.37
N PHE A 55 4.34 -12.76 -4.01
CA PHE A 55 4.07 -14.03 -4.69
C PHE A 55 2.97 -13.95 -5.76
N ASN A 56 2.57 -12.76 -6.20
CA ASN A 56 1.57 -12.62 -7.26
C ASN A 56 2.12 -13.12 -8.60
N ASN A 57 1.34 -13.91 -9.31
CA ASN A 57 1.62 -14.30 -10.69
C ASN A 57 1.24 -13.17 -11.68
N ARG A 58 1.73 -13.27 -12.92
CA ARG A 58 1.46 -12.30 -13.99
C ARG A 58 -0.01 -12.24 -14.38
N ASP A 59 -0.76 -13.32 -14.18
CA ASP A 59 -2.20 -13.41 -14.44
C ASP A 59 -3.05 -12.71 -13.35
N HIS A 60 -2.42 -12.34 -12.21
CA HIS A 60 -3.05 -11.75 -11.03
C HIS A 60 -4.20 -12.56 -10.41
N SER A 61 -4.38 -13.81 -10.83
CA SER A 61 -5.44 -14.71 -10.36
C SER A 61 -4.93 -15.88 -9.53
N SER A 62 -3.62 -16.02 -9.46
CA SER A 62 -2.92 -17.08 -8.74
C SER A 62 -1.63 -16.59 -8.10
N PHE A 63 -1.01 -17.45 -7.28
CA PHE A 63 0.22 -17.14 -6.56
C PHE A 63 1.35 -18.08 -6.96
N SER A 64 2.57 -17.56 -7.04
CA SER A 64 3.77 -18.32 -7.33
C SER A 64 4.37 -18.91 -6.06
N GLN A 65 5.17 -20.00 -6.21
CA GLN A 65 5.94 -20.58 -5.09
C GLN A 65 7.13 -19.69 -4.69
N VAL A 66 7.66 -18.93 -5.64
CA VAL A 66 8.80 -18.03 -5.44
C VAL A 66 8.43 -16.67 -6.04
N PRO A 67 8.77 -15.55 -5.40
CA PRO A 67 8.57 -14.23 -5.97
C PRO A 67 9.09 -14.11 -7.41
N GLU A 68 8.30 -13.54 -8.30
CA GLU A 68 8.73 -13.29 -9.68
C GLU A 68 9.96 -12.41 -9.69
N HIS A 69 11.02 -12.87 -10.35
CA HIS A 69 12.31 -12.19 -10.36
C HIS A 69 13.05 -12.41 -11.68
N ILE A 70 14.07 -11.62 -11.90
CA ILE A 70 15.09 -11.83 -12.93
C ILE A 70 16.44 -11.93 -12.26
N VAL A 71 17.32 -12.74 -12.83
CA VAL A 71 18.73 -12.81 -12.45
C VAL A 71 19.53 -12.08 -13.52
N LEU A 72 20.26 -11.05 -13.13
CA LEU A 72 21.10 -10.30 -14.05
C LEU A 72 22.41 -11.07 -14.25
N PRO A 73 22.79 -11.36 -15.50
CA PRO A 73 24.05 -12.04 -15.80
C PRO A 73 25.27 -11.12 -15.61
N ASN A 74 26.40 -11.71 -15.28
CA ASN A 74 27.64 -10.97 -15.01
C ASN A 74 28.11 -10.13 -16.20
N GLU A 75 27.80 -10.55 -17.44
CA GLU A 75 28.11 -9.83 -18.68
C GLU A 75 27.44 -8.47 -18.76
N ILE A 76 26.25 -8.31 -18.11
CA ILE A 76 25.53 -7.03 -18.04
C ILE A 76 25.99 -6.22 -16.83
N THR A 77 26.20 -6.88 -15.69
CA THR A 77 26.48 -6.19 -14.42
C THR A 77 27.94 -5.81 -14.24
N GLY A 78 28.83 -6.53 -14.88
CA GLY A 78 30.27 -6.35 -14.73
C GLY A 78 30.85 -6.74 -13.36
N VAL A 79 30.02 -7.38 -12.50
CA VAL A 79 30.43 -7.80 -11.16
C VAL A 79 30.30 -9.31 -10.99
N ASP A 80 31.25 -9.90 -10.25
CA ASP A 80 31.25 -11.33 -9.92
C ASP A 80 30.33 -11.59 -8.71
N ALA A 81 29.03 -11.36 -8.95
CA ALA A 81 27.96 -11.57 -7.96
C ALA A 81 26.65 -11.92 -8.65
N LYS A 82 25.86 -12.77 -7.99
CA LYS A 82 24.48 -13.06 -8.43
C LYS A 82 23.57 -11.93 -7.99
N ILE A 83 23.09 -11.11 -8.94
CA ILE A 83 22.14 -10.02 -8.70
C ILE A 83 20.73 -10.49 -9.04
N ILE A 84 19.86 -10.53 -8.05
CA ILE A 84 18.45 -10.93 -8.18
C ILE A 84 17.58 -9.68 -8.06
N VAL A 85 16.73 -9.42 -9.06
CA VAL A 85 15.80 -8.29 -9.09
C VAL A 85 14.36 -8.81 -8.97
N ASN A 86 13.72 -8.59 -7.85
CA ASN A 86 12.31 -8.95 -7.64
C ASN A 86 11.37 -7.98 -8.38
N ILE A 87 10.32 -8.52 -8.99
CA ILE A 87 9.41 -7.79 -9.87
C ILE A 87 8.27 -7.14 -9.07
N GLY A 88 8.47 -5.89 -8.65
CA GLY A 88 7.49 -5.13 -7.86
C GLY A 88 6.21 -4.74 -8.60
N ARG A 89 6.18 -4.74 -9.95
CA ARG A 89 5.00 -4.37 -10.76
C ARG A 89 3.80 -5.29 -10.58
N LEU A 90 4.00 -6.48 -9.98
CA LEU A 90 2.94 -7.45 -9.72
C LEU A 90 2.12 -7.13 -8.46
N PHE A 91 2.56 -6.18 -7.66
CA PHE A 91 1.76 -5.68 -6.55
C PHE A 91 0.48 -4.97 -7.03
N PRO A 92 -0.60 -5.04 -6.24
CA PRO A 92 -1.86 -4.38 -6.58
C PRO A 92 -1.77 -2.85 -6.44
N LEU A 93 -2.75 -2.14 -6.99
CA LEU A 93 -3.12 -0.74 -6.78
C LEU A 93 -2.11 0.27 -7.34
N ILE A 94 -0.84 0.21 -6.97
CA ILE A 94 0.19 1.17 -7.36
C ILE A 94 1.33 0.54 -8.14
N THR A 95 1.24 -0.76 -8.47
CA THR A 95 2.29 -1.54 -9.16
C THR A 95 3.67 -1.44 -8.49
N ALA A 96 3.69 -1.38 -7.15
CA ALA A 96 4.91 -1.28 -6.35
C ALA A 96 4.73 -1.89 -4.96
N HIS A 97 5.80 -2.49 -4.41
CA HIS A 97 5.80 -3.15 -3.11
C HIS A 97 5.48 -2.25 -1.90
N LYS A 98 5.41 -0.94 -2.09
CA LYS A 98 5.14 0.01 -0.99
C LYS A 98 3.73 -0.14 -0.38
N VAL A 99 2.79 -0.81 -1.05
CA VAL A 99 1.51 -1.19 -0.44
C VAL A 99 1.72 -2.16 0.72
N LEU A 100 2.68 -3.11 0.62
CA LEU A 100 3.02 -4.02 1.71
C LEU A 100 3.62 -3.26 2.90
N ALA A 101 4.55 -2.33 2.64
CA ALA A 101 5.12 -1.50 3.69
C ALA A 101 4.05 -0.64 4.38
N ALA A 102 3.12 -0.05 3.62
CA ALA A 102 2.02 0.73 4.17
C ALA A 102 1.06 -0.12 5.01
N TYR A 103 0.67 -1.30 4.51
CA TYR A 103 -0.16 -2.24 5.27
C TYR A 103 0.51 -2.67 6.57
N GLY A 104 1.80 -3.06 6.51
CA GLY A 104 2.58 -3.44 7.68
C GLY A 104 2.76 -2.34 8.72
N CYS A 105 2.72 -1.06 8.33
CA CYS A 105 2.76 0.07 9.26
C CYS A 105 1.39 0.39 9.89
N LEU A 106 0.30 0.25 9.12
CA LEU A 106 -1.04 0.63 9.58
C LEU A 106 -1.71 -0.48 10.38
N LEU A 107 -1.60 -1.74 9.93
CA LEU A 107 -2.24 -2.88 10.56
C LEU A 107 -1.95 -3.02 12.07
N PRO A 108 -0.71 -2.95 12.57
CA PRO A 108 -0.45 -3.04 14.01
C PRO A 108 -1.15 -1.94 14.81
N ARG A 109 -1.27 -0.73 14.25
CA ARG A 109 -1.93 0.41 14.91
C ARG A 109 -3.45 0.19 15.02
N ILE A 110 -4.04 -0.44 14.03
CA ILE A 110 -5.45 -0.85 14.04
C ILE A 110 -5.67 -1.94 15.09
N LEU A 111 -4.83 -2.99 15.07
CA LEU A 111 -4.99 -4.16 15.94
C LEU A 111 -4.74 -3.87 17.42
N ASN A 112 -3.83 -2.95 17.75
CA ASN A 112 -3.55 -2.56 19.14
C ASN A 112 -4.43 -1.39 19.63
N GLY A 113 -5.33 -0.86 18.77
CA GLY A 113 -6.26 0.20 19.12
C GLY A 113 -5.64 1.61 19.22
N THR A 114 -4.41 1.81 18.73
CA THR A 114 -3.80 3.15 18.67
C THR A 114 -4.25 3.97 17.46
N PHE A 115 -4.97 3.36 16.53
CA PHE A 115 -5.64 4.05 15.42
C PHE A 115 -7.16 3.99 15.62
N ASP A 116 -7.78 5.15 15.76
CA ASP A 116 -9.23 5.32 15.84
C ASP A 116 -9.75 5.79 14.48
N TYR A 117 -10.50 4.94 13.78
CA TYR A 117 -10.99 5.21 12.42
C TYR A 117 -11.99 6.39 12.36
N GLU A 118 -12.65 6.72 13.46
CA GLU A 118 -13.60 7.84 13.53
C GLU A 118 -12.88 9.18 13.65
N ASN A 119 -11.82 9.23 14.48
CA ASN A 119 -11.16 10.47 14.90
C ASN A 119 -9.78 10.69 14.28
N HIS A 120 -9.15 9.66 13.71
CA HIS A 120 -7.83 9.77 13.11
C HIS A 120 -7.86 9.70 11.58
N LYS A 121 -6.90 10.38 10.96
CA LYS A 121 -6.50 10.19 9.57
C LYS A 121 -5.13 9.54 9.53
N ALA A 122 -4.94 8.56 8.62
CA ALA A 122 -3.63 7.97 8.39
C ALA A 122 -2.77 8.93 7.56
N VAL A 123 -1.68 9.42 8.12
CA VAL A 123 -0.79 10.40 7.47
C VAL A 123 0.35 9.68 6.75
N TRP A 124 0.52 9.95 5.45
CA TRP A 124 1.47 9.30 4.58
C TRP A 124 2.48 10.30 3.98
N PRO A 125 3.52 10.67 4.76
CA PRO A 125 4.55 11.60 4.32
C PRO A 125 5.58 10.87 3.46
N SER A 126 5.66 11.17 2.17
CA SER A 126 6.67 10.60 1.27
C SER A 126 6.64 11.24 -0.10
N THR A 127 7.79 11.32 -0.73
CA THR A 127 7.95 11.82 -2.10
C THR A 127 7.44 10.86 -3.18
N GLY A 128 7.07 9.63 -2.83
CA GLY A 128 6.84 8.64 -3.87
C GLY A 128 5.82 7.54 -3.56
N ASN A 129 6.19 6.31 -3.90
CA ASN A 129 5.31 5.15 -3.86
C ASN A 129 4.82 4.78 -2.44
N TYR A 130 5.53 5.19 -1.38
CA TYR A 130 5.06 4.94 -0.02
C TYR A 130 3.82 5.78 0.31
N CYS A 131 3.80 7.06 -0.07
CA CYS A 131 2.62 7.92 0.07
C CYS A 131 1.42 7.32 -0.70
N ARG A 132 1.62 6.99 -1.98
CA ARG A 132 0.57 6.35 -2.80
C ARG A 132 0.11 5.01 -2.22
N GLY A 133 1.04 4.18 -1.75
CA GLY A 133 0.74 2.90 -1.10
C GLY A 133 -0.10 3.07 0.15
N GLY A 134 0.23 4.07 0.97
CA GLY A 134 -0.52 4.40 2.18
C GLY A 134 -1.93 4.87 1.89
N VAL A 135 -2.10 5.78 0.94
CA VAL A 135 -3.42 6.26 0.50
C VAL A 135 -4.25 5.10 -0.07
N ALA A 136 -3.65 4.23 -0.90
CA ALA A 136 -4.34 3.09 -1.47
C ALA A 136 -4.83 2.09 -0.40
N ILE A 137 -3.97 1.74 0.55
CA ILE A 137 -4.32 0.85 1.67
C ILE A 137 -5.41 1.48 2.54
N SER A 138 -5.28 2.76 2.88
CA SER A 138 -6.31 3.47 3.64
C SER A 138 -7.66 3.44 2.92
N ARG A 139 -7.66 3.70 1.60
CA ARG A 139 -8.88 3.71 0.79
C ARG A 139 -9.57 2.35 0.75
N ILE A 140 -8.83 1.25 0.57
CA ILE A 140 -9.39 -0.10 0.59
C ILE A 140 -9.99 -0.44 1.96
N LEU A 141 -9.34 -0.01 3.03
CA LEU A 141 -9.84 -0.20 4.41
C LEU A 141 -11.01 0.73 4.75
N GLY A 142 -11.36 1.66 3.86
CA GLY A 142 -12.38 2.67 4.11
C GLY A 142 -11.97 3.71 5.17
N LEU A 143 -10.66 3.89 5.37
CA LEU A 143 -10.08 4.80 6.35
C LEU A 143 -9.70 6.14 5.70
N LYS A 144 -9.88 7.23 6.44
CA LYS A 144 -9.42 8.56 6.00
C LYS A 144 -7.89 8.63 6.00
N SER A 145 -7.33 9.35 5.03
CA SER A 145 -5.88 9.50 4.91
C SER A 145 -5.47 10.87 4.41
N VAL A 146 -4.27 11.29 4.79
CA VAL A 146 -3.62 12.52 4.33
C VAL A 146 -2.34 12.15 3.58
N ALA A 147 -2.19 12.65 2.37
CA ALA A 147 -0.97 12.56 1.58
C ALA A 147 -0.14 13.84 1.77
N ILE A 148 1.14 13.71 2.14
CA ILE A 148 2.05 14.85 2.23
C ILE A 148 3.22 14.60 1.29
N LEU A 149 3.40 15.48 0.29
CA LEU A 149 4.45 15.33 -0.71
C LEU A 149 4.85 16.69 -1.30
N PRO A 150 6.09 16.82 -1.85
CA PRO A 150 6.53 18.07 -2.44
C PRO A 150 5.73 18.46 -3.67
N GLU A 151 5.52 19.75 -3.87
CA GLU A 151 4.81 20.30 -5.03
C GLU A 151 5.48 20.02 -6.38
N GLY A 152 6.81 19.84 -6.39
CA GLY A 152 7.59 19.49 -7.57
C GLY A 152 7.45 18.05 -8.05
N MET A 153 6.57 17.25 -7.46
CA MET A 153 6.30 15.89 -7.95
C MET A 153 5.47 15.92 -9.24
N SER A 154 5.52 14.82 -10.02
CA SER A 154 4.85 14.76 -11.32
C SER A 154 3.33 14.98 -11.23
N LYS A 155 2.77 15.63 -12.25
CA LYS A 155 1.32 15.89 -12.37
C LYS A 155 0.49 14.60 -12.27
N GLU A 156 0.93 13.53 -12.94
CA GLU A 156 0.26 12.22 -12.91
C GLU A 156 0.13 11.66 -11.48
N ARG A 157 1.11 11.93 -10.63
CA ARG A 157 1.11 11.50 -9.23
C ARG A 157 0.04 12.21 -8.42
N PHE A 158 -0.13 13.53 -8.63
CA PHE A 158 -1.21 14.29 -8.03
C PHE A 158 -2.58 13.89 -8.57
N GLU A 159 -2.74 13.73 -9.87
CA GLU A 159 -3.97 13.26 -10.50
C GLU A 159 -4.39 11.88 -9.98
N TRP A 160 -3.42 10.99 -9.73
CA TRP A 160 -3.68 9.71 -9.12
C TRP A 160 -4.16 9.87 -7.66
N LEU A 161 -3.49 10.68 -6.86
CA LEU A 161 -3.87 10.93 -5.46
C LEU A 161 -5.27 11.55 -5.36
N GLU A 162 -5.61 12.50 -6.22
CA GLU A 162 -6.94 13.15 -6.26
C GLU A 162 -8.09 12.17 -6.55
N LYS A 163 -7.81 11.05 -7.23
CA LYS A 163 -8.79 9.98 -7.45
C LYS A 163 -8.92 9.03 -6.26
N TRP A 164 -7.90 8.95 -5.42
CA TRP A 164 -7.82 7.96 -4.35
C TRP A 164 -8.12 8.51 -2.96
N VAL A 165 -7.85 9.78 -2.68
CA VAL A 165 -8.29 10.42 -1.44
C VAL A 165 -9.80 10.71 -1.48
N GLU A 166 -10.43 10.78 -0.30
CA GLU A 166 -11.84 11.17 -0.22
C GLU A 166 -12.04 12.67 -0.36
N ASP A 167 -11.16 13.45 0.26
CA ASP A 167 -11.13 14.92 0.21
C ASP A 167 -9.81 15.38 -0.41
N LYS A 168 -9.88 16.18 -1.46
CA LYS A 168 -8.67 16.76 -2.10
C LYS A 168 -7.87 17.67 -1.19
N ASN A 169 -8.48 18.24 -0.14
CA ASN A 169 -7.80 18.99 0.89
C ASN A 169 -6.84 18.12 1.75
N ASP A 170 -7.00 16.81 1.70
CA ASP A 170 -6.10 15.86 2.34
C ASP A 170 -4.82 15.58 1.52
N ILE A 171 -4.60 16.32 0.42
CA ILE A 171 -3.32 16.34 -0.32
C ILE A 171 -2.58 17.61 0.05
N ILE A 172 -1.60 17.49 0.94
CA ILE A 172 -0.77 18.60 1.41
C ILE A 172 0.49 18.66 0.54
N LYS A 173 0.65 19.78 -0.15
CA LYS A 173 1.84 20.07 -0.96
C LYS A 173 2.84 20.85 -0.13
N THR A 174 4.07 20.34 -0.02
CA THR A 174 5.18 21.05 0.60
C THR A 174 6.07 21.69 -0.46
N THR A 175 6.82 22.71 -0.10
CA THR A 175 7.75 23.37 -1.04
C THR A 175 8.86 22.42 -1.46
N GLY A 176 9.23 22.44 -2.74
CA GLY A 176 10.43 21.80 -3.28
C GLY A 176 10.18 20.53 -4.09
N THR A 177 11.16 19.65 -4.13
CA THR A 177 11.24 18.42 -4.94
C THR A 177 11.40 17.18 -4.06
N GLU A 178 11.68 16.02 -4.67
CA GLU A 178 11.93 14.76 -3.95
C GLU A 178 13.06 14.83 -2.91
N SER A 179 13.96 15.81 -2.99
CA SER A 179 15.03 15.98 -2.02
C SER A 179 14.63 16.77 -0.76
N ASN A 180 13.45 17.41 -0.77
CA ASN A 180 12.96 18.25 0.32
C ASN A 180 12.19 17.44 1.38
N VAL A 181 12.89 16.52 2.05
CA VAL A 181 12.29 15.61 3.04
C VAL A 181 11.97 16.33 4.36
N LYS A 182 12.74 17.35 4.73
CA LYS A 182 12.53 18.12 5.96
C LYS A 182 11.16 18.79 5.98
N GLU A 183 10.79 19.46 4.89
CA GLU A 183 9.51 20.15 4.72
C GLU A 183 8.31 19.21 4.87
N ILE A 184 8.46 17.97 4.40
CA ILE A 184 7.45 16.91 4.56
C ILE A 184 7.27 16.55 6.05
N TYR A 185 8.38 16.39 6.79
CA TYR A 185 8.31 16.06 8.22
C TYR A 185 7.79 17.23 9.05
N ASP A 186 8.16 18.47 8.70
CA ASP A 186 7.65 19.67 9.38
C ASP A 186 6.13 19.76 9.22
N ALA A 187 5.61 19.60 8.00
CA ALA A 187 4.16 19.54 7.74
C ALA A 187 3.46 18.39 8.49
N CYS A 188 4.10 17.20 8.56
CA CYS A 188 3.57 16.09 9.32
C CYS A 188 3.50 16.38 10.83
N ASN A 189 4.47 17.12 11.38
CA ASN A 189 4.49 17.48 12.80
C ASN A 189 3.44 18.55 13.14
N GLU A 190 3.11 19.44 12.20
CA GLU A 190 2.03 20.42 12.39
C GLU A 190 0.65 19.76 12.47
N LEU A 191 0.42 18.69 11.75
CA LEU A 191 -0.85 17.93 11.84
C LEU A 191 -1.05 17.18 13.15
N LYS A 192 -0.02 17.04 13.99
CA LYS A 192 -0.11 16.40 15.31
C LYS A 192 -0.53 17.36 16.43
N LYS A 193 -0.55 18.66 16.16
CA LYS A 193 -0.99 19.69 17.10
C LYS A 193 -2.51 19.85 17.08
#